data_afb3ceca9463dd43fa6724d335f2a16c
#
_entry.id   afb3ceca9463dd43fa6724d335f2a16c
#
_cell.length_a   1.000
_cell.length_b   1.000
_cell.length_c   1.000
_cell.angle_alpha   90.00
_cell.angle_beta   90.00
_cell.angle_gamma   90.00
#
_symmetry.space_group_name_H-M   'P 1'
#
loop_
_entity.id
_entity.type
_entity.pdbx_description
1 polymer ?
#
loop_
_entity_poly.entity_id
_entity_poly.type
_entity_poly.pdbx_seq_one_letter_code
_entity_poly.pdbx_strand_id
1 'polypeptide(L)'
;MPSTTDASNQFADLIKRREVVVCVGSGGVGKTTTSAVIALHAALEGRKALVLPIDPAKRLANSLGVDALDNEATRIPLERFEEAGLHPEGELWAMMLDMKQSFDHLVDRHAPDEKSKQAILDNKLYKYFS
;
A
#
# COMPACT_ATOMS: atom_id res chain seq x y z
N MET A 1 15.88 27.37 -11.44
CA MET A 1 15.73 26.01 -10.88
C MET A 1 15.38 26.13 -9.40
N PRO A 2 14.34 25.46 -8.92
CA PRO A 2 14.07 25.43 -7.50
C PRO A 2 15.26 24.80 -6.77
N SER A 3 15.65 25.39 -5.65
CA SER A 3 16.73 24.85 -4.81
C SER A 3 16.28 23.49 -4.21
N THR A 4 17.23 22.62 -3.91
CA THR A 4 16.96 21.29 -3.29
C THR A 4 16.12 21.44 -2.00
N THR A 5 16.30 22.53 -1.28
CA THR A 5 15.56 22.88 -0.07
C THR A 5 14.06 23.15 -0.35
N ASP A 6 13.75 23.75 -1.50
CA ASP A 6 12.37 24.06 -1.89
C ASP A 6 11.59 22.79 -2.24
N ALA A 7 12.21 21.86 -2.96
CA ALA A 7 11.61 20.56 -3.29
C ALA A 7 11.37 19.69 -2.04
N SER A 8 12.27 19.70 -1.07
CA SER A 8 12.12 18.98 0.20
C SER A 8 10.96 19.52 1.03
N ASN A 9 10.79 20.83 1.07
CA ASN A 9 9.68 21.48 1.78
C ASN A 9 8.33 21.20 1.11
N GLN A 10 8.28 21.21 -0.22
CA GLN A 10 7.06 20.86 -0.98
C GLN A 10 6.65 19.41 -0.76
N PHE A 11 7.59 18.48 -0.68
CA PHE A 11 7.33 17.08 -0.42
C PHE A 11 6.81 16.85 1.01
N ALA A 12 7.44 17.45 1.99
CA ALA A 12 6.98 17.40 3.38
C ALA A 12 5.56 17.97 3.55
N ASP A 13 5.26 19.09 2.89
CA ASP A 13 3.93 19.70 2.86
C ASP A 13 2.88 18.79 2.19
N LEU A 14 3.25 18.11 1.12
CA LEU A 14 2.38 17.15 0.44
C LEU A 14 2.00 16.01 1.39
N ILE A 15 2.96 15.41 2.07
CA ILE A 15 2.72 14.34 3.03
C ILE A 15 1.84 14.79 4.18
N LYS A 16 2.02 16.02 4.69
CA LYS A 16 1.21 16.58 5.78
C LYS A 16 -0.25 16.82 5.40
N ARG A 17 -0.53 17.16 4.15
CA ARG A 17 -1.86 17.60 3.69
C ARG A 17 -2.68 16.53 3.00
N ARG A 18 -2.05 15.48 2.46
CA ARG A 18 -2.75 14.46 1.68
C ARG A 18 -3.04 13.23 2.52
N GLU A 19 -4.22 12.66 2.30
CA GLU A 19 -4.64 11.39 2.91
C GLU A 19 -4.28 10.21 2.00
N VAL A 20 -4.27 10.43 0.69
CA VAL A 20 -3.95 9.41 -0.31
C VAL A 20 -2.88 9.92 -1.26
N VAL A 21 -1.82 9.14 -1.43
CA VAL A 21 -0.75 9.37 -2.41
C VAL A 21 -0.62 8.15 -3.30
N VAL A 22 -0.67 8.34 -4.61
CA VAL A 22 -0.60 7.24 -5.60
C VAL A 22 0.72 7.33 -6.36
N CYS A 23 1.52 6.26 -6.27
CA CYS A 23 2.76 6.11 -7.01
C CYS A 23 2.52 5.31 -8.29
N VAL A 24 2.70 5.94 -9.44
CA VAL A 24 2.52 5.33 -10.76
C VAL A 24 3.80 5.36 -11.59
N GLY A 25 3.95 4.43 -12.50
CA GLY A 25 5.11 4.35 -13.39
C GLY A 25 5.22 2.99 -14.07
N SER A 26 6.15 2.86 -15.01
CA SER A 26 6.45 1.61 -15.71
C SER A 26 7.07 0.56 -14.76
N GLY A 27 7.19 -0.70 -15.24
CA GLY A 27 7.82 -1.78 -14.47
C GLY A 27 9.26 -1.45 -14.05
N GLY A 28 9.64 -1.81 -12.84
CA GLY A 28 11.03 -1.70 -12.36
C GLY A 28 11.52 -0.30 -11.98
N VAL A 29 10.72 0.75 -12.08
CA VAL A 29 11.15 2.14 -11.77
C VAL A 29 11.17 2.48 -10.28
N GLY A 30 10.87 1.53 -9.38
CA GLY A 30 10.93 1.75 -7.93
C GLY A 30 9.63 2.27 -7.29
N LYS A 31 8.47 2.09 -7.91
CA LYS A 31 7.17 2.52 -7.35
C LYS A 31 6.96 2.04 -5.92
N THR A 32 7.13 0.75 -5.69
CA THR A 32 6.94 0.12 -4.38
C THR A 32 7.89 0.67 -3.33
N THR A 33 9.17 0.86 -3.70
CA THR A 33 10.16 1.46 -2.82
C THR A 33 9.81 2.91 -2.49
N THR A 34 9.42 3.69 -3.49
CA THR A 34 9.03 5.09 -3.30
C THR A 34 7.79 5.21 -2.40
N SER A 35 6.75 4.38 -2.62
CA SER A 35 5.57 4.40 -1.78
C SER A 35 5.88 4.00 -0.32
N ALA A 36 6.76 3.02 -0.12
CA ALA A 36 7.21 2.63 1.22
C ALA A 36 7.97 3.74 1.93
N VAL A 37 8.87 4.44 1.22
CA VAL A 37 9.63 5.59 1.77
C VAL A 37 8.68 6.75 2.14
N ILE A 38 7.68 7.04 1.31
CA ILE A 38 6.66 8.05 1.61
C ILE A 38 5.88 7.70 2.88
N ALA A 39 5.41 6.45 2.98
CA ALA A 39 4.67 5.98 4.14
C ALA A 39 5.53 5.98 5.42
N LEU A 40 6.78 5.56 5.31
CA LEU A 40 7.76 5.62 6.40
C LEU A 40 7.98 7.06 6.88
N HIS A 41 8.18 7.98 5.96
CA HIS A 41 8.36 9.40 6.31
C HIS A 41 7.12 9.96 7.00
N ALA A 42 5.92 9.62 6.52
CA ALA A 42 4.68 10.02 7.17
C ALA A 42 4.56 9.47 8.60
N ALA A 43 5.00 8.24 8.84
CA ALA A 43 5.02 7.64 10.19
C ALA A 43 6.05 8.33 11.10
N LEU A 44 7.22 8.69 10.58
CA LEU A 44 8.23 9.47 11.32
C LEU A 44 7.69 10.85 11.75
N GLU A 45 6.85 11.47 10.91
CA GLU A 45 6.17 12.75 11.18
C GLU A 45 4.88 12.62 12.03
N GLY A 46 4.69 11.50 12.73
CA GLY A 46 3.57 11.30 13.66
C GLY A 46 2.25 10.82 13.03
N ARG A 47 2.23 10.48 11.72
CA ARG A 47 1.01 10.01 11.06
C ARG A 47 0.85 8.49 11.16
N LYS A 48 -0.40 8.04 11.10
CA LYS A 48 -0.73 6.64 10.86
C LYS A 48 -0.76 6.44 9.34
N ALA A 49 0.26 5.78 8.81
CA ALA A 49 0.44 5.56 7.38
C ALA A 49 0.26 4.09 7.01
N LEU A 50 -0.38 3.83 5.87
CA LEU A 50 -0.52 2.52 5.26
C LEU A 50 0.13 2.51 3.89
N VAL A 51 1.04 1.58 3.65
CA VAL A 51 1.55 1.29 2.31
C VAL A 51 0.80 0.10 1.71
N LEU A 52 0.27 0.29 0.49
CA LEU A 52 -0.56 -0.69 -0.20
C LEU A 52 -0.04 -0.90 -1.63
N PRO A 53 0.88 -1.84 -1.86
CA PRO A 53 1.25 -2.26 -3.21
C PRO A 53 0.13 -3.13 -3.83
N ILE A 54 -0.08 -2.94 -5.13
CA ILE A 54 -1.04 -3.73 -5.91
C ILE A 54 -0.37 -4.95 -6.54
N ASP A 55 0.91 -4.81 -6.94
CA ASP A 55 1.69 -5.92 -7.49
C ASP A 55 2.30 -6.78 -6.37
N PRO A 56 2.52 -8.08 -6.60
CA PRO A 56 3.13 -8.99 -5.63
C PRO A 56 4.46 -8.44 -5.11
N ALA A 57 4.45 -7.90 -3.91
CA ALA A 57 5.59 -7.20 -3.31
C ALA A 57 6.27 -8.04 -2.22
N LYS A 58 6.62 -9.30 -2.52
CA LYS A 58 7.41 -10.14 -1.59
C LYS A 58 8.66 -9.43 -1.06
N ARG A 59 9.28 -8.59 -1.90
CA ARG A 59 10.44 -7.77 -1.51
C ARG A 59 10.07 -6.69 -0.49
N LEU A 60 8.86 -6.13 -0.56
CA LEU A 60 8.41 -5.15 0.42
C LEU A 60 8.21 -5.80 1.79
N ALA A 61 7.54 -6.96 1.86
CA ALA A 61 7.38 -7.71 3.10
C ALA A 61 8.74 -7.98 3.76
N ASN A 62 9.69 -8.52 2.99
CA ASN A 62 11.05 -8.78 3.47
C ASN A 62 11.76 -7.50 3.95
N SER A 63 11.63 -6.38 3.22
CA SER A 63 12.25 -5.10 3.59
C SER A 63 11.65 -4.51 4.86
N LEU A 64 10.37 -4.73 5.10
CA LEU A 64 9.67 -4.28 6.31
C LEU A 64 9.80 -5.28 7.47
N GLY A 65 10.43 -6.43 7.24
CA GLY A 65 10.66 -7.46 8.24
C GLY A 65 9.39 -8.16 8.71
N VAL A 66 8.40 -8.29 7.82
CA VAL A 66 7.20 -9.10 8.04
C VAL A 66 7.24 -10.34 7.16
N ASP A 67 6.71 -11.47 7.66
CA ASP A 67 6.82 -12.76 6.98
C ASP A 67 6.00 -12.80 5.68
N ALA A 68 4.83 -12.17 5.69
CA ALA A 68 3.97 -12.02 4.53
C ALA A 68 3.09 -10.77 4.67
N LEU A 69 2.65 -10.24 3.54
CA LEU A 69 1.59 -9.24 3.45
C LEU A 69 0.40 -9.88 2.73
N ASP A 70 -0.78 -9.66 3.25
CA ASP A 70 -2.06 -10.10 2.67
C ASP A 70 -3.08 -8.95 2.64
N ASN A 71 -4.34 -9.25 2.45
CA ASN A 71 -5.42 -8.27 2.45
C ASN A 71 -5.73 -7.67 3.83
N GLU A 72 -5.04 -8.10 4.87
CA GLU A 72 -5.16 -7.51 6.20
C GLU A 72 -4.00 -6.56 6.48
N ALA A 73 -4.32 -5.39 7.03
CA ALA A 73 -3.30 -4.41 7.37
C ALA A 73 -2.47 -4.91 8.56
N THR A 74 -1.19 -5.12 8.35
CA THR A 74 -0.22 -5.52 9.37
C THR A 74 0.57 -4.31 9.83
N ARG A 75 0.61 -4.07 11.15
CA ARG A 75 1.44 -3.02 11.73
C ARG A 75 2.90 -3.44 11.71
N ILE A 76 3.77 -2.56 11.27
CA ILE A 76 5.22 -2.79 11.32
C ILE A 76 5.68 -2.61 12.77
N PRO A 77 6.37 -3.61 13.36
CA PRO A 77 6.84 -3.56 14.73
C PRO A 77 7.84 -2.42 14.99
N LEU A 78 7.79 -1.79 16.16
CA LEU A 78 8.69 -0.69 16.51
C LEU A 78 10.15 -1.12 16.54
N GLU A 79 10.42 -2.36 16.89
CA GLU A 79 11.76 -2.94 16.94
C GLU A 79 12.48 -2.83 15.57
N ARG A 80 11.75 -2.89 14.48
CA ARG A 80 12.32 -2.73 13.12
C ARG A 80 12.82 -1.31 12.85
N PHE A 81 12.14 -0.33 13.40
CA PHE A 81 12.58 1.06 13.31
C PHE A 81 13.79 1.29 14.19
N GLU A 82 13.81 0.75 15.41
CA GLU A 82 14.93 0.85 16.34
C GLU A 82 16.21 0.21 15.78
N GLU A 83 16.10 -0.98 15.16
CA GLU A 83 17.20 -1.64 14.44
C GLU A 83 17.79 -0.76 13.32
N ALA A 84 16.96 0.07 12.68
CA ALA A 84 17.37 1.03 11.67
C ALA A 84 17.79 2.40 12.24
N GLY A 85 17.77 2.60 13.56
CA GLY A 85 18.05 3.86 14.21
C GLY A 85 16.97 4.93 14.00
N LEU A 86 15.73 4.51 13.76
CA LEU A 86 14.58 5.38 13.51
C LEU A 86 13.60 5.33 14.69
N HIS A 87 12.97 6.45 14.97
CA HIS A 87 12.01 6.59 16.07
C HIS A 87 10.74 7.27 15.57
N PRO A 88 9.78 6.51 15.00
CA PRO A 88 8.53 7.08 14.50
C PRO A 88 7.65 7.58 15.65
N GLU A 89 7.09 8.77 15.50
CA GLU A 89 6.07 9.31 16.40
C GLU A 89 4.66 8.79 16.04
N GLY A 90 4.50 8.25 14.84
CA GLY A 90 3.27 7.65 14.32
C GLY A 90 3.37 6.15 14.14
N GLU A 91 2.60 5.63 13.19
CA GLU A 91 2.52 4.19 12.92
C GLU A 91 2.68 3.92 11.42
N LEU A 92 3.46 2.88 11.10
CA LEU A 92 3.51 2.33 9.74
C LEU A 92 2.76 1.00 9.69
N TRP A 93 1.88 0.89 8.73
CA TRP A 93 1.13 -0.30 8.41
C TRP A 93 1.42 -0.70 6.97
N ALA A 94 1.36 -1.99 6.69
CA ALA A 94 1.49 -2.52 5.34
C ALA A 94 0.44 -3.59 5.08
N MET A 95 -0.08 -3.63 3.87
CA MET A 95 -0.93 -4.72 3.37
C MET A 95 -0.68 -4.90 1.88
N MET A 96 -1.06 -6.02 1.32
CA MET A 96 -0.98 -6.27 -0.12
C MET A 96 -2.38 -6.53 -0.65
N LEU A 97 -2.76 -5.83 -1.72
CA LEU A 97 -4.06 -6.04 -2.34
C LEU A 97 -4.07 -7.36 -3.13
N ASP A 98 -4.87 -8.32 -2.68
CA ASP A 98 -5.27 -9.46 -3.49
C ASP A 98 -6.43 -9.02 -4.41
N MET A 99 -6.10 -8.85 -5.70
CA MET A 99 -7.05 -8.36 -6.69
C MET A 99 -8.24 -9.31 -6.82
N LYS A 100 -8.00 -10.62 -6.85
CA LYS A 100 -9.07 -11.62 -6.96
C LYS A 100 -10.02 -11.55 -5.77
N GLN A 101 -9.49 -11.64 -4.57
CA GLN A 101 -10.30 -11.59 -3.35
C GLN A 101 -11.04 -10.25 -3.22
N SER A 102 -10.43 -9.16 -3.64
CA SER A 102 -11.05 -7.83 -3.62
C SER A 102 -12.23 -7.75 -4.61
N PHE A 103 -12.09 -8.31 -5.81
CA PHE A 103 -13.17 -8.40 -6.79
C PHE A 103 -14.27 -9.36 -6.33
N ASP A 104 -13.94 -10.50 -5.75
CA ASP A 104 -14.91 -11.44 -5.19
C ASP A 104 -15.76 -10.75 -4.10
N HIS A 105 -15.14 -10.01 -3.19
CA HIS A 105 -15.85 -9.21 -2.17
C HIS A 105 -16.72 -8.09 -2.77
N LEU A 106 -16.26 -7.47 -3.86
CA LEU A 106 -17.05 -6.46 -4.56
C LEU A 106 -18.31 -7.06 -5.17
N VAL A 107 -18.19 -8.22 -5.80
CA VAL A 107 -19.32 -8.99 -6.35
C VAL A 107 -20.27 -9.41 -5.23
N ASP A 108 -19.77 -9.94 -4.12
CA ASP A 108 -20.55 -10.33 -2.96
C ASP A 108 -21.40 -9.17 -2.41
N ARG A 109 -20.83 -7.98 -2.36
CA ARG A 109 -21.50 -6.79 -1.82
C ARG A 109 -22.54 -6.18 -2.74
N HIS A 110 -22.33 -6.29 -4.06
CA HIS A 110 -23.12 -5.53 -5.05
C HIS A 110 -23.99 -6.40 -5.96
N ALA A 111 -23.82 -7.73 -5.98
CA ALA A 111 -24.69 -8.59 -6.75
C ALA A 111 -26.13 -8.54 -6.19
N PRO A 112 -27.13 -8.34 -7.05
CA PRO A 112 -28.52 -8.20 -6.60
C PRO A 112 -29.12 -9.50 -6.02
N ASP A 113 -28.59 -10.64 -6.43
CA ASP A 113 -29.01 -11.98 -5.99
C ASP A 113 -27.88 -13.01 -6.20
N GLU A 114 -28.01 -14.17 -5.57
CA GLU A 114 -27.02 -15.23 -5.61
C GLU A 114 -26.83 -15.82 -7.03
N LYS A 115 -27.87 -15.82 -7.86
CA LYS A 115 -27.79 -16.30 -9.24
C LYS A 115 -26.93 -15.36 -10.10
N SER A 116 -27.12 -14.06 -9.95
CA SER A 116 -26.31 -13.05 -10.63
C SER A 116 -24.86 -13.07 -10.16
N LYS A 117 -24.65 -13.24 -8.85
CA LYS A 117 -23.31 -13.41 -8.27
C LYS A 117 -22.59 -14.60 -8.90
N GLN A 118 -23.21 -15.78 -8.90
CA GLN A 118 -22.62 -16.99 -9.47
C GLN A 118 -22.34 -16.85 -10.96
N ALA A 119 -23.24 -16.20 -11.71
CA ALA A 119 -23.05 -15.94 -13.13
C ALA A 119 -21.82 -15.02 -13.41
N ILE A 120 -21.56 -14.05 -12.55
CA ILE A 120 -20.38 -13.19 -12.65
C ILE A 120 -19.11 -13.99 -12.32
N LEU A 121 -19.09 -14.71 -11.20
CA LEU A 121 -17.94 -15.49 -10.76
C LEU A 121 -17.57 -16.61 -11.74
N ASP A 122 -18.56 -17.19 -12.45
CA ASP A 122 -18.33 -18.23 -13.45
C ASP A 122 -17.97 -17.67 -14.83
N ASN A 123 -18.09 -16.37 -15.04
CA ASN A 123 -17.78 -15.76 -16.32
C ASN A 123 -16.29 -15.92 -16.66
N LYS A 124 -15.99 -16.37 -17.89
CA LYS A 124 -14.61 -16.58 -18.35
C LYS A 124 -13.77 -15.30 -18.35
N LEU A 125 -14.37 -14.17 -18.69
CA LEU A 125 -13.69 -12.87 -18.67
C LEU A 125 -13.35 -12.48 -17.24
N TYR A 126 -14.27 -12.64 -16.29
CA TYR A 126 -14.01 -12.41 -14.88
C TYR A 126 -12.84 -13.26 -14.37
N LYS A 127 -12.84 -14.56 -14.65
CA LYS A 127 -11.75 -15.49 -14.29
C LYS A 127 -10.39 -15.16 -14.94
N TYR A 128 -10.40 -14.40 -16.03
CA TYR A 128 -9.18 -13.97 -16.68
C TYR A 128 -8.58 -12.70 -16.06
N PHE A 129 -9.42 -11.81 -15.52
CA PHE A 129 -8.99 -10.53 -14.92
C PHE A 129 -8.89 -10.55 -13.38
N SER A 130 -9.43 -11.56 -12.72
CA SER A 130 -9.34 -11.77 -11.25
C SER A 130 -8.25 -12.86 -10.86
#